data_c87382865c0513c5fc51567b470ae77a
#
_entry.id   c87382865c0513c5fc51567b470ae77a
#
_cell.length_a   1.000
_cell.length_b   1.000
_cell.length_c   1.000
_cell.angle_alpha   90.00
_cell.angle_beta   90.00
_cell.angle_gamma   90.00
#
_symmetry.space_group_name_H-M   'P 1'
#
loop_
_entity.id
_entity.type
_entity.pdbx_description
1 polymer ?
#
loop_
_entity_poly.entity_id
_entity_poly.type
_entity_poly.pdbx_seq_one_letter_code
_entity_poly.pdbx_strand_id
1 'polypeptide(L)'
;MVSRRPREYASPKFFSVQTLVHYGLHFLFPAVLALIFFPAVWQTAYLIMLATMIMDLDHLLAKPIFDPLRCSIGYHPLHSFYAIPVYTLLLLLPVTQIAAVGLLFHLFTDMVDCLWNFSHCRACYLNSRIYALRSWVKRLLARERGK
;
A
#
# COMPACT_ATOMS: atom_id res chain seq x y z
N MET A 1 -10.26 -24.19 -5.11
CA MET A 1 -10.84 -23.71 -6.39
C MET A 1 -9.95 -22.61 -6.91
N VAL A 2 -9.13 -22.89 -7.92
CA VAL A 2 -8.30 -21.88 -8.58
C VAL A 2 -9.24 -21.10 -9.50
N SER A 3 -9.64 -19.90 -9.06
CA SER A 3 -10.40 -18.96 -9.89
C SER A 3 -9.55 -18.62 -11.10
N ARG A 4 -9.96 -19.05 -12.30
CA ARG A 4 -9.33 -18.63 -13.55
C ARG A 4 -9.45 -17.12 -13.64
N ARG A 5 -8.32 -16.40 -13.67
CA ARG A 5 -8.30 -14.96 -13.87
C ARG A 5 -8.94 -14.64 -15.22
N PRO A 6 -9.76 -13.57 -15.29
CA PRO A 6 -10.24 -13.11 -16.59
C PRO A 6 -9.03 -12.81 -17.48
N ARG A 7 -9.01 -13.33 -18.69
CA ARG A 7 -7.93 -13.10 -19.70
C ARG A 7 -7.86 -11.65 -20.20
N GLU A 8 -8.67 -10.76 -19.66
CA GLU A 8 -8.95 -9.45 -20.24
C GLU A 8 -8.06 -8.32 -19.69
N TYR A 9 -7.33 -8.54 -18.59
CA TYR A 9 -6.46 -7.51 -18.02
C TYR A 9 -4.99 -7.94 -18.12
N ALA A 10 -4.26 -7.26 -19.02
CA ALA A 10 -2.80 -7.41 -19.10
C ALA A 10 -2.14 -6.70 -17.91
N SER A 11 -1.11 -7.33 -17.33
CA SER A 11 -0.27 -6.69 -16.33
C SER A 11 0.29 -5.36 -16.86
N PRO A 12 0.44 -4.33 -16.00
CA PRO A 12 1.00 -3.05 -16.44
C PRO A 12 2.37 -3.26 -17.07
N LYS A 13 2.59 -2.58 -18.21
CA LYS A 13 3.88 -2.61 -18.91
C LYS A 13 4.91 -1.86 -18.08
N PHE A 14 6.18 -2.25 -18.20
CA PHE A 14 7.29 -1.64 -17.46
C PHE A 14 7.36 -0.12 -17.67
N PHE A 15 7.01 0.39 -18.84
CA PHE A 15 6.88 1.83 -19.17
C PHE A 15 5.41 2.22 -19.34
N SER A 16 4.59 2.05 -18.32
CA SER A 16 3.22 2.55 -18.29
C SER A 16 3.11 3.79 -17.41
N VAL A 17 2.06 4.60 -17.59
CA VAL A 17 1.77 5.74 -16.71
C VAL A 17 1.62 5.27 -15.26
N GLN A 18 0.96 4.15 -15.03
CA GLN A 18 0.82 3.55 -13.71
C GLN A 18 2.19 3.27 -13.07
N THR A 19 3.11 2.65 -13.82
CA THR A 19 4.47 2.35 -13.35
C THR A 19 5.26 3.61 -13.05
N LEU A 20 5.15 4.65 -13.90
CA LEU A 20 5.82 5.93 -13.66
C LEU A 20 5.27 6.64 -12.42
N VAL A 21 3.96 6.63 -12.22
CA VAL A 21 3.32 7.19 -11.02
C VAL A 21 3.76 6.43 -9.78
N HIS A 22 3.74 5.10 -9.82
CA HIS A 22 4.16 4.25 -8.71
C HIS A 22 5.61 4.56 -8.28
N TYR A 23 6.57 4.52 -9.20
CA TYR A 23 7.96 4.83 -8.87
C TYR A 23 8.17 6.31 -8.51
N GLY A 24 7.46 7.23 -9.13
CA GLY A 24 7.51 8.65 -8.78
C GLY A 24 7.07 8.89 -7.34
N LEU A 25 5.99 8.26 -6.91
CA LEU A 25 5.52 8.33 -5.53
C LEU A 25 6.50 7.66 -4.55
N HIS A 26 7.11 6.52 -4.91
CA HIS A 26 8.03 5.82 -4.02
C HIS A 26 9.40 6.50 -3.87
N PHE A 27 9.92 7.14 -4.92
CA PHE A 27 11.29 7.66 -4.92
C PHE A 27 11.38 9.18 -4.90
N LEU A 28 10.51 9.90 -5.62
CA LEU A 28 10.60 11.35 -5.72
C LEU A 28 9.76 12.07 -4.64
N PHE A 29 8.56 11.58 -4.38
CA PHE A 29 7.66 12.25 -3.45
C PHE A 29 8.14 12.22 -1.99
N PRO A 30 8.84 11.20 -1.49
CA PRO A 30 9.47 11.25 -0.16
C PRO A 30 10.43 12.43 0.01
N ALA A 31 11.11 12.90 -1.05
CA ALA A 31 11.94 14.10 -0.97
C ALA A 31 11.09 15.36 -0.71
N VAL A 32 9.92 15.45 -1.35
CA VAL A 32 8.97 16.56 -1.11
C VAL A 32 8.45 16.51 0.33
N LEU A 33 8.07 15.34 0.84
CA LEU A 33 7.64 15.19 2.23
C LEU A 33 8.75 15.54 3.22
N ALA A 34 9.99 15.12 2.95
CA ALA A 34 11.14 15.46 3.78
C ALA A 34 11.36 16.96 3.84
N LEU A 35 11.28 17.66 2.71
CA LEU A 35 11.43 19.12 2.64
C LEU A 35 10.30 19.86 3.39
N ILE A 36 9.07 19.37 3.33
CA ILE A 36 7.91 20.00 3.97
C ILE A 36 7.91 19.77 5.48
N PHE A 37 8.07 18.52 5.91
CA PHE A 37 7.88 18.13 7.32
C PHE A 37 9.16 18.16 8.15
N PHE A 38 10.32 18.03 7.51
CA PHE A 38 11.62 17.92 8.17
C PHE A 38 12.70 18.82 7.51
N PRO A 39 12.43 20.12 7.26
CA PRO A 39 13.29 20.96 6.44
C PRO A 39 14.74 21.07 6.97
N ALA A 40 14.93 21.08 8.29
CA ALA A 40 16.25 21.17 8.92
C ALA A 40 17.14 19.92 8.70
N VAL A 41 16.54 18.77 8.43
CA VAL A 41 17.23 17.47 8.28
C VAL A 41 16.73 16.71 7.06
N TRP A 42 16.28 17.42 6.02
CA TRP A 42 15.56 16.82 4.90
C TRP A 42 16.32 15.71 4.18
N GLN A 43 17.67 15.80 4.03
CA GLN A 43 18.45 14.75 3.38
C GLN A 43 18.40 13.46 4.19
N THR A 44 18.62 13.55 5.51
CA THR A 44 18.55 12.41 6.41
C THR A 44 17.13 11.84 6.44
N ALA A 45 16.11 12.71 6.50
CA ALA A 45 14.71 12.31 6.47
C ALA A 45 14.37 11.58 5.17
N TYR A 46 14.82 12.10 4.03
CA TYR A 46 14.64 11.45 2.74
C TYR A 46 15.27 10.06 2.69
N LEU A 47 16.52 9.93 3.16
CA LEU A 47 17.22 8.63 3.19
C LEU A 47 16.51 7.63 4.12
N ILE A 48 16.03 8.07 5.28
CA ILE A 48 15.25 7.21 6.19
C ILE A 48 13.94 6.76 5.51
N MET A 49 13.21 7.68 4.86
CA MET A 49 11.99 7.33 4.12
C MET A 49 12.28 6.34 2.97
N LEU A 50 13.39 6.51 2.24
CA LEU A 50 13.80 5.51 1.25
C LEU A 50 14.14 4.17 1.88
N ALA A 51 14.80 4.17 3.05
CA ALA A 51 15.12 2.93 3.75
C ALA A 51 13.86 2.17 4.20
N THR A 52 12.71 2.85 4.38
CA THR A 52 11.43 2.17 4.68
C THR A 52 10.95 1.28 3.53
N MET A 53 11.48 1.42 2.31
CA MET A 53 11.21 0.51 1.19
C MET A 53 11.60 -0.95 1.49
N ILE A 54 12.42 -1.18 2.52
CA ILE A 54 12.77 -2.54 2.99
C ILE A 54 11.52 -3.34 3.41
N MET A 55 10.40 -2.67 3.71
CA MET A 55 9.14 -3.35 4.03
C MET A 55 8.64 -4.21 2.86
N ASP A 56 8.99 -3.89 1.61
CA ASP A 56 8.65 -4.69 0.43
C ASP A 56 9.30 -6.09 0.42
N LEU A 57 10.27 -6.35 1.29
CA LEU A 57 10.82 -7.71 1.45
C LEU A 57 9.76 -8.71 1.91
N ASP A 58 8.65 -8.27 2.49
CA ASP A 58 7.56 -9.16 2.88
C ASP A 58 6.83 -9.77 1.66
N HIS A 59 6.99 -9.19 0.46
CA HIS A 59 6.51 -9.78 -0.79
C HIS A 59 7.15 -11.15 -1.08
N LEU A 60 8.37 -11.39 -0.58
CA LEU A 60 9.06 -12.68 -0.72
C LEU A 60 8.32 -13.82 -0.02
N LEU A 61 7.46 -13.51 0.95
CA LEU A 61 6.64 -14.49 1.67
C LEU A 61 5.41 -14.95 0.87
N ALA A 62 5.10 -14.29 -0.24
CA ALA A 62 3.91 -14.56 -1.04
C ALA A 62 4.15 -15.62 -2.13
N LYS A 63 3.09 -16.34 -2.51
CA LYS A 63 3.10 -17.29 -3.63
C LYS A 63 2.00 -16.95 -4.64
N PRO A 64 2.31 -16.60 -5.90
CA PRO A 64 3.67 -16.31 -6.40
C PRO A 64 4.26 -15.08 -5.72
N ILE A 65 5.60 -14.97 -5.68
CA ILE A 65 6.31 -13.84 -5.05
C ILE A 65 5.88 -12.54 -5.72
N PHE A 66 5.85 -12.50 -7.03
CA PHE A 66 5.42 -11.34 -7.80
C PHE A 66 4.08 -11.61 -8.51
N ASP A 67 3.13 -10.75 -8.26
CA ASP A 67 1.83 -10.72 -8.93
C ASP A 67 1.37 -9.25 -9.10
N PRO A 68 1.52 -8.68 -10.30
CA PRO A 68 1.27 -7.25 -10.54
C PRO A 68 -0.20 -6.85 -10.37
N LEU A 69 -1.12 -7.81 -10.32
CA LEU A 69 -2.55 -7.55 -10.12
C LEU A 69 -3.01 -7.77 -8.67
N ARG A 70 -2.11 -8.27 -7.83
CA ARG A 70 -2.40 -8.47 -6.41
C ARG A 70 -2.21 -7.15 -5.65
N CYS A 71 -3.26 -6.70 -4.98
CA CYS A 71 -3.15 -5.57 -4.08
C CYS A 71 -2.31 -5.97 -2.85
N SER A 72 -1.24 -5.23 -2.56
CA SER A 72 -0.35 -5.43 -1.41
C SER A 72 -1.08 -5.22 -0.09
N ILE A 73 -1.97 -4.22 -0.05
CA ILE A 73 -2.67 -3.80 1.17
C ILE A 73 -3.56 -4.92 1.74
N GLY A 74 -3.30 -5.25 2.99
CA GLY A 74 -3.99 -6.31 3.73
C GLY A 74 -3.55 -7.73 3.36
N TYR A 75 -2.68 -7.90 2.35
CA TYR A 75 -2.20 -9.20 1.92
C TYR A 75 -0.85 -9.57 2.55
N HIS A 76 0.10 -8.65 2.53
CA HIS A 76 1.43 -8.85 3.12
C HIS A 76 1.46 -8.41 4.59
N PRO A 77 2.30 -9.03 5.44
CA PRO A 77 2.34 -8.73 6.88
C PRO A 77 2.60 -7.25 7.19
N LEU A 78 3.62 -6.64 6.56
CA LEU A 78 3.98 -5.24 6.79
C LEU A 78 3.03 -4.26 6.07
N HIS A 79 2.23 -4.73 5.11
CA HIS A 79 1.17 -3.98 4.43
C HIS A 79 -0.23 -4.32 4.99
N SER A 80 -0.31 -4.99 6.14
CA SER A 80 -1.57 -5.42 6.75
C SER A 80 -2.35 -4.24 7.33
N PHE A 81 -3.66 -4.43 7.51
CA PHE A 81 -4.49 -3.45 8.21
C PHE A 81 -4.06 -3.23 9.67
N TYR A 82 -3.37 -4.19 10.29
CA TYR A 82 -2.81 -4.06 11.63
C TYR A 82 -1.52 -3.23 11.65
N ALA A 83 -0.77 -3.18 10.57
CA ALA A 83 0.43 -2.36 10.46
C ALA A 83 0.10 -0.86 10.48
N ILE A 84 -1.04 -0.46 9.89
CA ILE A 84 -1.47 0.95 9.83
C ILE A 84 -1.53 1.60 11.22
N PRO A 85 -2.29 1.08 12.21
CA PRO A 85 -2.31 1.68 13.55
C PRO A 85 -0.93 1.64 14.23
N VAL A 86 -0.13 0.61 14.02
CA VAL A 86 1.23 0.56 14.57
C VAL A 86 2.08 1.70 14.01
N TYR A 87 2.10 1.88 12.68
CA TYR A 87 2.85 2.98 12.05
C TYR A 87 2.30 4.35 12.44
N THR A 88 0.98 4.47 12.65
CA THR A 88 0.36 5.70 13.15
C THR A 88 0.80 6.02 14.58
N LEU A 89 0.91 5.02 15.45
CA LEU A 89 1.42 5.21 16.81
C LEU A 89 2.88 5.63 16.83
N LEU A 90 3.71 5.13 15.89
CA LEU A 90 5.11 5.54 15.76
C LEU A 90 5.27 7.03 15.43
N LEU A 91 4.24 7.70 14.88
CA LEU A 91 4.26 9.16 14.67
C LEU A 91 4.32 9.95 15.99
N LEU A 92 3.85 9.38 17.09
CA LEU A 92 3.83 10.02 18.40
C LEU A 92 5.22 10.08 19.05
N LEU A 93 6.16 9.28 18.57
CA LEU A 93 7.51 9.20 19.09
C LEU A 93 8.48 9.99 18.20
N PRO A 94 9.12 11.08 18.69
CA PRO A 94 10.00 11.91 17.87
C PRO A 94 11.10 11.14 17.14
N VAL A 95 11.64 10.10 17.79
CA VAL A 95 12.73 9.25 17.24
C VAL A 95 12.32 8.41 16.04
N THR A 96 11.04 8.05 15.94
CA THR A 96 10.50 7.19 14.86
C THR A 96 9.64 7.93 13.85
N GLN A 97 9.39 9.22 14.08
CA GLN A 97 8.48 10.04 13.27
C GLN A 97 8.79 10.00 11.78
N ILE A 98 10.06 10.18 11.42
CA ILE A 98 10.49 10.18 10.01
C ILE A 98 10.22 8.83 9.35
N ALA A 99 10.59 7.74 10.03
CA ALA A 99 10.34 6.38 9.53
C ALA A 99 8.83 6.10 9.44
N ALA A 100 8.04 6.54 10.42
CA ALA A 100 6.59 6.37 10.43
C ALA A 100 5.93 7.09 9.26
N VAL A 101 6.36 8.32 8.95
CA VAL A 101 5.90 9.05 7.74
C VAL A 101 6.24 8.27 6.49
N GLY A 102 7.46 7.74 6.37
CA GLY A 102 7.89 6.93 5.23
C GLY A 102 7.04 5.66 5.07
N LEU A 103 6.82 4.90 6.16
CA LEU A 103 6.02 3.67 6.15
C LEU A 103 4.55 3.93 5.78
N LEU A 104 3.94 4.95 6.37
CA LEU A 104 2.55 5.30 6.05
C LEU A 104 2.39 5.81 4.62
N PHE A 105 3.37 6.60 4.15
CA PHE A 105 3.35 7.07 2.78
C PHE A 105 3.57 5.94 1.76
N HIS A 106 4.42 4.97 2.08
CA HIS A 106 4.58 3.76 1.28
C HIS A 106 3.25 3.01 1.14
N LEU A 107 2.56 2.75 2.25
CA LEU A 107 1.22 2.13 2.22
C LEU A 107 0.22 2.94 1.39
N PHE A 108 0.28 4.28 1.48
CA PHE A 108 -0.54 5.16 0.66
C PHE A 108 -0.25 4.98 -0.84
N THR A 109 1.01 4.90 -1.24
CA THR A 109 1.42 4.66 -2.63
C THR A 109 0.90 3.33 -3.14
N ASP A 110 1.03 2.27 -2.35
CA ASP A 110 0.49 0.96 -2.69
C ASP A 110 -1.04 0.96 -2.79
N MET A 111 -1.71 1.75 -1.94
CA MET A 111 -3.16 1.93 -2.05
C MET A 111 -3.52 2.61 -3.37
N VAL A 112 -2.78 3.62 -3.82
CA VAL A 112 -3.00 4.27 -5.13
C VAL A 112 -2.87 3.25 -6.24
N ASP A 113 -1.84 2.39 -6.21
CA ASP A 113 -1.65 1.34 -7.20
C ASP A 113 -2.77 0.28 -7.17
N CYS A 114 -3.20 -0.13 -5.98
CA CYS A 114 -4.36 -1.00 -5.82
C CYS A 114 -5.64 -0.40 -6.44
N LEU A 115 -5.92 0.89 -6.18
CA LEU A 115 -7.10 1.57 -6.72
C LEU A 115 -7.03 1.69 -8.24
N TRP A 116 -5.83 1.93 -8.77
CA TRP A 116 -5.60 1.95 -10.22
C TRP A 116 -5.95 0.58 -10.83
N ASN A 117 -5.42 -0.49 -10.26
CA ASN A 117 -5.72 -1.86 -10.70
C ASN A 117 -7.23 -2.17 -10.59
N PHE A 118 -7.90 -1.73 -9.53
CA PHE A 118 -9.34 -1.95 -9.33
C PHE A 118 -10.21 -1.23 -10.36
N SER A 119 -9.78 -0.05 -10.83
CA SER A 119 -10.51 0.69 -11.86
C SER A 119 -10.55 -0.03 -13.21
N HIS A 120 -9.57 -0.90 -13.47
CA HIS A 120 -9.43 -1.65 -14.72
C HIS A 120 -9.73 -3.15 -14.58
N CYS A 121 -9.74 -3.68 -13.34
CA CYS A 121 -9.91 -5.10 -13.07
C CYS A 121 -10.87 -5.34 -11.91
N ARG A 122 -12.17 -5.51 -12.22
CA ARG A 122 -13.20 -5.81 -11.21
C ARG A 122 -12.90 -7.10 -10.42
N ALA A 123 -12.36 -8.12 -11.06
CA ALA A 123 -12.00 -9.37 -10.40
C ALA A 123 -10.86 -9.16 -9.40
N CYS A 124 -9.89 -8.28 -9.72
CA CYS A 124 -8.80 -7.91 -8.81
C CYS A 124 -9.35 -7.26 -7.53
N TYR A 125 -10.33 -6.37 -7.66
CA TYR A 125 -11.02 -5.77 -6.52
C TYR A 125 -11.76 -6.82 -5.68
N LEU A 126 -12.59 -7.67 -6.29
CA LEU A 126 -13.38 -8.67 -5.58
C LEU A 126 -12.53 -9.72 -4.84
N ASN A 127 -11.31 -9.97 -5.33
CA ASN A 127 -10.36 -10.90 -4.71
C ASN A 127 -9.42 -10.21 -3.69
N SER A 128 -9.54 -8.89 -3.52
CA SER A 128 -8.68 -8.14 -2.60
C SER A 128 -9.11 -8.26 -1.14
N ARG A 129 -8.15 -8.09 -0.22
CA ARG A 129 -8.43 -7.98 1.21
C ARG A 129 -9.22 -6.73 1.57
N ILE A 130 -9.10 -5.66 0.76
CA ILE A 130 -9.89 -4.43 0.91
C ILE A 130 -11.38 -4.73 0.70
N TYR A 131 -11.74 -5.50 -0.33
CA TYR A 131 -13.13 -5.91 -0.54
C TYR A 131 -13.65 -6.81 0.60
N ALA A 132 -12.82 -7.73 1.07
CA ALA A 132 -13.19 -8.60 2.19
C ALA A 132 -13.47 -7.79 3.46
N LEU A 133 -12.60 -6.82 3.81
CA LEU A 133 -12.78 -5.91 4.94
C LEU A 133 -14.07 -5.08 4.79
N ARG A 134 -14.25 -4.45 3.63
CA ARG A 134 -15.47 -3.66 3.33
C ARG A 134 -16.74 -4.49 3.48
N SER A 135 -16.73 -5.71 2.99
CA SER A 135 -17.89 -6.62 3.06
C SER A 135 -18.17 -7.06 4.49
N TRP A 136 -17.13 -7.28 5.29
CA TRP A 136 -17.24 -7.60 6.70
C TRP A 136 -17.85 -6.43 7.48
N VAL A 137 -17.33 -5.20 7.32
CA VAL A 137 -17.86 -3.99 7.96
C VAL A 137 -19.34 -3.78 7.59
N LYS A 138 -19.69 -3.91 6.31
CA LYS A 138 -21.10 -3.78 5.88
C LYS A 138 -22.01 -4.79 6.58
N ARG A 139 -21.58 -6.02 6.76
CA ARG A 139 -22.36 -7.05 7.47
C ARG A 139 -22.56 -6.70 8.95
N LEU A 140 -21.52 -6.17 9.61
CA LEU A 140 -21.62 -5.72 11.01
C LEU A 140 -22.64 -4.59 11.15
N LEU A 141 -22.53 -3.54 10.31
CA LEU A 141 -23.46 -2.40 10.35
C LEU A 141 -24.90 -2.79 10.02
N ALA A 142 -25.11 -3.76 9.12
CA ALA A 142 -26.45 -4.27 8.82
C ALA A 142 -27.04 -5.04 10.00
N ARG A 143 -26.21 -5.77 10.75
CA ARG A 143 -26.63 -6.51 11.95
C ARG A 143 -27.08 -5.59 13.10
N GLU A 144 -26.42 -4.44 13.24
CA GLU A 144 -26.79 -3.44 14.26
C GLU A 144 -28.10 -2.70 13.92
N ARG A 145 -28.36 -2.46 12.62
CA ARG A 145 -29.60 -1.79 12.17
C ARG A 145 -30.85 -2.69 12.21
N GLY A 146 -30.67 -4.00 12.35
CA GLY A 146 -31.76 -4.97 12.43
C GLY A 146 -32.13 -5.38 13.88
N LYS A 147 -31.51 -4.72 14.88
CA LYS A 147 -31.87 -4.80 16.30
C LYS A 147 -32.67 -3.56 16.71
#